data_d71a698d00639991cca9304a55c1711d
#
_entry.id   d71a698d00639991cca9304a55c1711d
#
_cell.length_a   1.000
_cell.length_b   1.000
_cell.length_c   1.000
_cell.angle_alpha   90.00
_cell.angle_beta   90.00
_cell.angle_gamma   90.00
#
_symmetry.space_group_name_H-M   'P 1'
#
loop_
_entity.id
_entity.type
_entity.pdbx_description
1 polymer ?
#
loop_
_entity_poly.entity_id
_entity_poly.type
_entity_poly.pdbx_seq_one_letter_code
_entity_poly.pdbx_strand_id
1 'polypeptide(L)'
;MFVLKYNRYEVVKLNISNYMQAHKDEYIKDLQGLIQIPSLKDEKTVSPQAPFGQACRDALDYMLDLGKAYGFDVKDYDGYAGTISYGNQAESVGVLAHLDVVPVEENGWMVPPFSAQVVEDVIFGRGVKDDKGPAMCGLYAMRYLKENNIKLKHKIILILGCDEESGMSCMSYYLKHGEIPKCGFTPDADFPLIHGEKGGLHVLLEMDNTSCVKNFVAGERANIVAPYAEATLESNMMLEPLLLFYAQCYKLSAEVKTLENSNDVTLCMKGVGAHGAHPELGKNAATHLMHFIGEAMQDETMKALANLLSEFSGKGLNINVVSEDMGSLTMNVGIVRISEKISITLDIRYPHNTNAEALIANMQAGIAKQGLDMSITIKRDSKPLYLDPNGAFIQTLMNSYQKYSGDVTSKSHTIGGGTYARRFENFVAYGPMFPHPTEPEGLAIGNVHETNEGMAIEDLLKATSIYTDALLNLGGVCDENA
;
A
#
# COMPACT_ATOMS: atom_id res chain seq x y z
N MET A 1 19.34 -7.97 44.67
CA MET A 1 19.20 -6.79 43.82
C MET A 1 18.75 -7.11 42.38
N PHE A 2 18.58 -8.36 41.98
CA PHE A 2 18.09 -8.78 40.63
C PHE A 2 16.58 -9.03 40.59
N VAL A 3 15.90 -9.25 41.72
CA VAL A 3 14.45 -9.58 41.76
C VAL A 3 13.55 -8.34 41.52
N LEU A 4 14.04 -7.13 41.82
CA LEU A 4 13.23 -5.89 41.67
C LEU A 4 13.15 -5.36 40.23
N LYS A 5 14.07 -5.72 39.31
CA LYS A 5 14.00 -5.28 37.90
C LYS A 5 12.96 -6.07 37.10
N TYR A 6 12.80 -7.35 37.38
CA TYR A 6 11.80 -8.19 36.69
C TYR A 6 10.36 -7.78 37.03
N ASN A 7 10.12 -7.39 38.27
CA ASN A 7 8.80 -7.00 38.74
C ASN A 7 8.31 -5.67 38.13
N ARG A 8 9.18 -4.76 37.71
CA ARG A 8 8.77 -3.46 37.15
C ARG A 8 8.28 -3.57 35.70
N TYR A 9 8.88 -4.44 34.90
CA TYR A 9 8.45 -4.66 33.51
C TYR A 9 7.11 -5.42 33.40
N GLU A 10 6.87 -6.41 34.26
CA GLU A 10 5.59 -7.12 34.30
C GLU A 10 4.46 -6.26 34.83
N VAL A 11 4.72 -5.43 35.83
CA VAL A 11 3.75 -4.46 36.36
C VAL A 11 3.36 -3.44 35.31
N VAL A 12 4.31 -2.92 34.50
CA VAL A 12 4.01 -2.00 33.38
C VAL A 12 3.20 -2.71 32.29
N LYS A 13 3.54 -3.96 31.92
CA LYS A 13 2.77 -4.74 30.92
C LYS A 13 1.33 -4.94 31.37
N LEU A 14 1.09 -5.40 32.58
CA LEU A 14 -0.24 -5.57 33.16
C LEU A 14 -1.01 -4.26 33.23
N ASN A 15 -0.33 -3.14 33.49
CA ASN A 15 -0.97 -1.83 33.56
C ASN A 15 -1.47 -1.33 32.20
N ILE A 16 -0.70 -1.48 31.10
CA ILE A 16 -1.12 -1.07 29.75
C ILE A 16 -2.34 -1.88 29.31
N SER A 17 -2.28 -3.22 29.35
CA SER A 17 -3.40 -4.07 28.91
C SER A 17 -4.66 -3.84 29.76
N ASN A 18 -4.53 -3.67 31.06
CA ASN A 18 -5.65 -3.38 31.95
C ASN A 18 -6.26 -2.01 31.67
N TYR A 19 -5.41 -1.01 31.35
CA TYR A 19 -5.87 0.31 30.96
C TYR A 19 -6.69 0.24 29.67
N MET A 20 -6.20 -0.45 28.64
CA MET A 20 -6.90 -0.62 27.37
C MET A 20 -8.25 -1.33 27.57
N GLN A 21 -8.27 -2.36 28.40
CA GLN A 21 -9.51 -3.08 28.72
C GLN A 21 -10.51 -2.19 29.49
N ALA A 22 -10.04 -1.35 30.41
CA ALA A 22 -10.88 -0.44 31.17
C ALA A 22 -11.47 0.67 30.29
N HIS A 23 -10.82 1.03 29.17
CA HIS A 23 -11.29 2.06 28.24
C HIS A 23 -11.91 1.47 26.95
N LYS A 24 -12.18 0.14 26.92
CA LYS A 24 -12.72 -0.55 25.74
C LYS A 24 -13.99 0.12 25.18
N ASP A 25 -14.96 0.41 26.02
CA ASP A 25 -16.25 0.97 25.58
C ASP A 25 -16.10 2.38 25.01
N GLU A 26 -15.22 3.18 25.60
CA GLU A 26 -14.94 4.53 25.14
C GLU A 26 -14.18 4.48 23.80
N TYR A 27 -13.17 3.60 23.70
CA TYR A 27 -12.45 3.34 22.45
C TYR A 27 -13.39 2.95 21.30
N ILE A 28 -14.30 2.00 21.56
CA ILE A 28 -15.29 1.56 20.56
C ILE A 28 -16.16 2.73 20.12
N LYS A 29 -16.67 3.51 21.07
CA LYS A 29 -17.53 4.67 20.77
C LYS A 29 -16.80 5.73 19.92
N ASP A 30 -15.57 6.04 20.24
CA ASP A 30 -14.78 7.02 19.50
C ASP A 30 -14.44 6.51 18.08
N LEU A 31 -14.08 5.22 17.97
CA LEU A 31 -13.84 4.59 16.68
C LEU A 31 -15.11 4.55 15.83
N GLN A 32 -16.26 4.22 16.43
CA GLN A 32 -17.55 4.23 15.72
C GLN A 32 -17.86 5.62 15.15
N GLY A 33 -17.64 6.68 15.93
CA GLY A 33 -17.85 8.04 15.46
C GLY A 33 -16.96 8.39 14.25
N LEU A 34 -15.71 7.93 14.25
CA LEU A 34 -14.79 8.15 13.13
C LEU A 34 -15.17 7.33 11.88
N ILE A 35 -15.52 6.05 12.03
CA ILE A 35 -15.93 5.19 10.93
C ILE A 35 -17.22 5.67 10.26
N GLN A 36 -18.16 6.24 11.03
CA GLN A 36 -19.42 6.76 10.50
C GLN A 36 -19.26 7.98 9.59
N ILE A 37 -18.10 8.59 9.54
CA ILE A 37 -17.78 9.66 8.58
C ILE A 37 -17.24 8.99 7.29
N PRO A 38 -17.96 9.02 6.15
CA PRO A 38 -17.53 8.37 4.90
C PRO A 38 -16.49 9.23 4.19
N SER A 39 -15.26 9.27 4.71
CA SER A 39 -14.17 10.13 4.25
C SER A 39 -13.57 9.70 2.91
N LEU A 40 -14.43 9.60 1.91
CA LEU A 40 -14.09 9.39 0.51
C LEU A 40 -13.57 10.72 -0.08
N LYS A 41 -12.52 10.65 -0.87
CA LYS A 41 -12.08 11.81 -1.65
C LYS A 41 -13.18 12.21 -2.64
N ASP A 42 -13.60 13.47 -2.58
CA ASP A 42 -14.66 13.99 -3.45
C ASP A 42 -14.29 15.37 -4.03
N GLU A 43 -13.95 15.37 -5.31
CA GLU A 43 -13.58 16.60 -6.04
C GLU A 43 -14.71 17.64 -6.11
N LYS A 44 -15.98 17.23 -5.92
CA LYS A 44 -17.14 18.13 -5.98
C LYS A 44 -17.29 18.99 -4.73
N THR A 45 -16.73 18.54 -3.60
CA THR A 45 -16.83 19.24 -2.32
C THR A 45 -15.48 19.85 -1.89
N VAL A 46 -14.50 19.90 -2.78
CA VAL A 46 -13.19 20.53 -2.54
C VAL A 46 -13.35 22.02 -2.24
N SER A 47 -12.66 22.47 -1.22
CA SER A 47 -12.55 23.89 -0.84
C SER A 47 -11.15 24.20 -0.30
N PRO A 48 -10.76 25.45 -0.09
CA PRO A 48 -9.46 25.79 0.50
C PRO A 48 -9.20 25.14 1.87
N GLN A 49 -10.24 24.85 2.64
CA GLN A 49 -10.14 24.20 3.95
C GLN A 49 -10.41 22.69 3.91
N ALA A 50 -10.89 22.18 2.77
CA ALA A 50 -11.19 20.78 2.52
C ALA A 50 -10.59 20.32 1.16
N PRO A 51 -9.25 20.24 1.05
CA PRO A 51 -8.58 20.00 -0.25
C PRO A 51 -8.87 18.63 -0.85
N PHE A 52 -9.40 17.69 -0.08
CA PHE A 52 -9.77 16.33 -0.51
C PHE A 52 -11.29 16.08 -0.45
N GLY A 53 -12.08 17.12 -0.19
CA GLY A 53 -13.52 17.06 -0.02
C GLY A 53 -13.97 17.14 1.44
N GLN A 54 -15.25 17.47 1.63
CA GLN A 54 -15.79 17.78 2.97
C GLN A 54 -15.72 16.58 3.92
N ALA A 55 -15.99 15.36 3.47
CA ALA A 55 -15.97 14.18 4.34
C ALA A 55 -14.57 13.85 4.87
N CYS A 56 -13.50 14.06 4.09
CA CYS A 56 -12.13 13.96 4.58
C CYS A 56 -11.84 15.05 5.63
N ARG A 57 -12.34 16.27 5.41
CA ARG A 57 -12.24 17.36 6.38
C ARG A 57 -12.95 17.02 7.69
N ASP A 58 -14.17 16.48 7.62
CA ASP A 58 -14.97 16.12 8.80
C ASP A 58 -14.27 15.03 9.63
N ALA A 59 -13.62 14.05 8.98
CA ALA A 59 -12.84 13.01 9.67
C ALA A 59 -11.60 13.59 10.37
N LEU A 60 -10.92 14.56 9.74
CA LEU A 60 -9.79 15.26 10.34
C LEU A 60 -10.24 16.08 11.54
N ASP A 61 -11.32 16.86 11.41
CA ASP A 61 -11.88 17.64 12.49
C ASP A 61 -12.28 16.77 13.68
N TYR A 62 -12.92 15.63 13.41
CA TYR A 62 -13.30 14.67 14.45
C TYR A 62 -12.10 14.22 15.28
N MET A 63 -11.01 13.82 14.63
CA MET A 63 -9.79 13.38 15.33
C MET A 63 -9.10 14.51 16.08
N LEU A 64 -9.03 15.71 15.51
CA LEU A 64 -8.45 16.88 16.17
C LEU A 64 -9.29 17.30 17.38
N ASP A 65 -10.61 17.22 17.30
CA ASP A 65 -11.50 17.55 18.41
C ASP A 65 -11.42 16.51 19.54
N LEU A 66 -11.29 15.22 19.23
CA LEU A 66 -10.96 14.20 20.23
C LEU A 66 -9.60 14.48 20.89
N GLY A 67 -8.58 14.83 20.12
CA GLY A 67 -7.27 15.22 20.65
C GLY A 67 -7.37 16.38 21.64
N LYS A 68 -8.13 17.43 21.28
CA LYS A 68 -8.40 18.56 22.19
C LYS A 68 -9.18 18.14 23.44
N ALA A 69 -10.20 17.30 23.28
CA ALA A 69 -11.02 16.81 24.40
C ALA A 69 -10.18 16.01 25.41
N TYR A 70 -9.20 15.24 24.91
CA TYR A 70 -8.21 14.54 25.75
C TYR A 70 -7.05 15.42 26.22
N GLY A 71 -7.11 16.72 25.89
CA GLY A 71 -6.18 17.75 26.37
C GLY A 71 -4.80 17.71 25.71
N PHE A 72 -4.69 17.21 24.49
CA PHE A 72 -3.48 17.29 23.67
C PHE A 72 -3.36 18.63 22.94
N ASP A 73 -2.13 18.98 22.56
CA ASP A 73 -1.91 20.05 21.60
C ASP A 73 -2.25 19.55 20.21
N VAL A 74 -3.06 20.31 19.47
CA VAL A 74 -3.47 19.94 18.12
C VAL A 74 -3.15 21.06 17.13
N LYS A 75 -2.85 20.67 15.89
CA LYS A 75 -2.61 21.63 14.81
C LYS A 75 -3.22 21.12 13.52
N ASP A 76 -3.93 21.98 12.83
CA ASP A 76 -4.43 21.78 11.47
C ASP A 76 -3.46 22.42 10.47
N TYR A 77 -3.20 21.72 9.39
CA TYR A 77 -2.39 22.16 8.25
C TYR A 77 -3.28 22.33 7.03
N ASP A 78 -4.15 23.35 7.09
CA ASP A 78 -5.04 23.77 6.00
C ASP A 78 -5.91 22.63 5.43
N GLY A 79 -6.31 21.68 6.28
CA GLY A 79 -7.13 20.52 5.89
C GLY A 79 -6.38 19.44 5.09
N TYR A 80 -5.10 19.64 4.78
CA TYR A 80 -4.28 18.59 4.15
C TYR A 80 -3.92 17.50 5.15
N ALA A 81 -3.56 17.90 6.35
CA ALA A 81 -3.17 17.02 7.45
C ALA A 81 -3.43 17.69 8.80
N GLY A 82 -3.40 16.92 9.85
CA GLY A 82 -3.43 17.44 11.22
C GLY A 82 -2.44 16.73 12.13
N THR A 83 -2.13 17.31 13.28
CA THR A 83 -1.31 16.68 14.30
C THR A 83 -1.93 16.77 15.68
N ILE A 84 -1.75 15.69 16.45
CA ILE A 84 -2.05 15.61 17.88
C ILE A 84 -0.72 15.33 18.59
N SER A 85 -0.33 16.15 19.57
CA SER A 85 1.01 16.12 20.17
C SER A 85 0.98 15.97 21.68
N TYR A 86 1.94 15.21 22.22
CA TYR A 86 2.20 15.06 23.65
C TYR A 86 3.66 15.34 23.97
N GLY A 87 3.90 16.32 24.83
CA GLY A 87 5.23 16.81 25.19
C GLY A 87 5.62 18.08 24.43
N ASN A 88 6.73 18.69 24.86
CA ASN A 88 7.24 19.95 24.31
C ASN A 88 8.75 19.89 23.96
N GLN A 89 9.29 18.69 23.86
CA GLN A 89 10.69 18.45 23.52
C GLN A 89 10.98 18.85 22.07
N ALA A 90 12.24 19.18 21.79
CA ALA A 90 12.68 19.61 20.46
C ALA A 90 12.70 18.46 19.42
N GLU A 91 13.01 17.24 19.86
CA GLU A 91 12.96 16.06 19.01
C GLU A 91 11.66 15.29 19.25
N SER A 92 11.13 14.67 18.20
CA SER A 92 9.88 13.93 18.27
C SER A 92 9.96 12.54 17.66
N VAL A 93 9.05 11.67 18.11
CA VAL A 93 8.71 10.36 17.53
C VAL A 93 7.32 10.46 16.92
N GLY A 94 7.15 9.96 15.70
CA GLY A 94 5.91 10.06 14.95
C GLY A 94 5.12 8.75 14.88
N VAL A 95 3.80 8.87 14.94
CA VAL A 95 2.84 7.88 14.42
C VAL A 95 2.16 8.53 13.24
N LEU A 96 2.19 7.87 12.09
CA LEU A 96 1.71 8.44 10.83
C LEU A 96 0.54 7.62 10.28
N ALA A 97 -0.66 8.19 10.32
CA ALA A 97 -1.89 7.52 9.92
C ALA A 97 -2.67 8.34 8.89
N HIS A 98 -3.63 7.71 8.21
CA HIS A 98 -4.55 8.41 7.31
C HIS A 98 -6.02 8.23 7.69
N LEU A 99 -6.85 9.13 7.20
CA LEU A 99 -8.26 9.19 7.50
C LEU A 99 -9.16 9.05 6.26
N ASP A 100 -8.59 9.22 5.07
CA ASP A 100 -9.30 8.91 3.82
C ASP A 100 -9.44 7.40 3.64
N VAL A 101 -10.45 7.00 2.88
CA VAL A 101 -10.77 5.60 2.61
C VAL A 101 -11.12 5.40 1.14
N VAL A 102 -10.88 4.18 0.62
CA VAL A 102 -11.30 3.82 -0.74
C VAL A 102 -12.81 3.73 -0.88
N PRO A 103 -13.35 3.93 -2.10
CA PRO A 103 -14.77 3.72 -2.40
C PRO A 103 -15.26 2.32 -2.03
N VAL A 104 -16.55 2.21 -1.74
CA VAL A 104 -17.22 0.97 -1.40
C VAL A 104 -18.32 0.65 -2.40
N GLU A 105 -18.47 -0.63 -2.74
CA GLU A 105 -19.71 -1.14 -3.31
C GLU A 105 -20.60 -1.57 -2.15
N GLU A 106 -21.78 -0.96 -2.01
CA GLU A 106 -22.67 -1.21 -0.87
C GLU A 106 -23.22 -2.65 -0.86
N ASN A 107 -23.31 -3.27 -2.04
CA ASN A 107 -23.76 -4.64 -2.16
C ASN A 107 -22.74 -5.64 -1.60
N GLY A 108 -23.22 -6.63 -0.87
CA GLY A 108 -22.38 -7.71 -0.34
C GLY A 108 -21.87 -7.49 1.09
N TRP A 109 -22.09 -6.31 1.68
CA TRP A 109 -21.78 -6.06 3.08
C TRP A 109 -22.83 -6.71 4.00
N MET A 110 -22.36 -7.36 5.06
CA MET A 110 -23.21 -7.93 6.12
C MET A 110 -23.91 -6.83 6.94
N VAL A 111 -23.21 -5.69 7.15
CA VAL A 111 -23.72 -4.47 7.77
C VAL A 111 -23.37 -3.28 6.88
N PRO A 112 -24.11 -2.16 6.91
CA PRO A 112 -23.74 -0.99 6.09
C PRO A 112 -22.29 -0.56 6.31
N PRO A 113 -21.51 -0.25 5.24
CA PRO A 113 -20.05 -0.07 5.30
C PRO A 113 -19.57 1.07 6.21
N PHE A 114 -20.42 2.03 6.53
CA PHE A 114 -20.11 3.14 7.45
C PHE A 114 -20.96 3.10 8.73
N SER A 115 -21.56 1.96 9.07
CA SER A 115 -22.36 1.83 10.29
C SER A 115 -21.53 1.62 11.55
N ALA A 116 -20.30 1.15 11.42
CA ALA A 116 -19.41 0.79 12.53
C ALA A 116 -20.07 -0.18 13.53
N GLN A 117 -20.87 -1.14 13.05
CA GLN A 117 -21.53 -2.09 13.91
C GLN A 117 -20.56 -3.10 14.49
N VAL A 118 -20.80 -3.46 15.76
CA VAL A 118 -20.08 -4.53 16.44
C VAL A 118 -20.95 -5.80 16.39
N VAL A 119 -20.38 -6.88 15.85
CA VAL A 119 -20.98 -8.20 15.81
C VAL A 119 -19.97 -9.20 16.34
N GLU A 120 -20.30 -9.94 17.40
CA GLU A 120 -19.42 -10.94 18.02
C GLU A 120 -18.01 -10.40 18.35
N ASP A 121 -17.94 -9.23 18.99
CA ASP A 121 -16.68 -8.51 19.32
C ASP A 121 -15.80 -8.14 18.10
N VAL A 122 -16.34 -8.18 16.89
CA VAL A 122 -15.73 -7.62 15.68
C VAL A 122 -16.44 -6.33 15.31
N ILE A 123 -15.69 -5.26 15.11
CA ILE A 123 -16.21 -4.01 14.56
C ILE A 123 -16.09 -4.04 13.04
N PHE A 124 -17.17 -3.76 12.32
CA PHE A 124 -17.23 -3.75 10.86
C PHE A 124 -17.39 -2.35 10.32
N GLY A 125 -16.64 -2.05 9.28
CA GLY A 125 -16.76 -0.78 8.56
C GLY A 125 -15.54 -0.50 7.68
N ARG A 126 -15.73 0.26 6.61
CA ARG A 126 -14.65 0.73 5.76
C ARG A 126 -13.75 1.67 6.57
N GLY A 127 -12.45 1.37 6.60
CA GLY A 127 -11.45 2.11 7.38
C GLY A 127 -11.17 1.51 8.77
N VAL A 128 -11.83 0.42 9.16
CA VAL A 128 -11.55 -0.23 10.45
C VAL A 128 -10.13 -0.82 10.47
N LYS A 129 -9.69 -1.43 9.37
CA LYS A 129 -8.32 -1.94 9.19
C LYS A 129 -7.39 -0.88 8.60
N ASP A 130 -7.91 -0.04 7.68
CA ASP A 130 -7.15 0.82 6.80
C ASP A 130 -7.82 2.21 6.68
N ASP A 131 -7.41 3.21 7.46
CA ASP A 131 -6.42 3.24 8.55
C ASP A 131 -7.00 3.93 9.80
N LYS A 132 -8.36 4.17 9.85
CA LYS A 132 -9.04 4.86 10.96
C LYS A 132 -8.94 4.12 12.30
N GLY A 133 -9.08 2.78 12.26
CA GLY A 133 -8.90 1.95 13.46
C GLY A 133 -7.49 2.08 14.03
N PRO A 134 -6.44 1.89 13.22
CA PRO A 134 -5.06 2.10 13.63
C PRO A 134 -4.72 3.52 14.06
N ALA A 135 -5.28 4.55 13.39
CA ALA A 135 -5.17 5.95 13.83
C ALA A 135 -5.72 6.14 15.25
N MET A 136 -6.85 5.50 15.56
CA MET A 136 -7.43 5.49 16.91
C MET A 136 -6.54 4.75 17.91
N CYS A 137 -5.89 3.63 17.51
CA CYS A 137 -4.89 2.96 18.33
C CYS A 137 -3.75 3.92 18.70
N GLY A 138 -3.25 4.70 17.74
CA GLY A 138 -2.22 5.72 17.97
C GLY A 138 -2.65 6.78 18.99
N LEU A 139 -3.88 7.29 18.87
CA LEU A 139 -4.44 8.28 19.81
C LEU A 139 -4.56 7.71 21.23
N TYR A 140 -5.07 6.47 21.38
CA TYR A 140 -5.24 5.86 22.70
C TYR A 140 -3.90 5.43 23.33
N ALA A 141 -2.91 5.09 22.51
CA ALA A 141 -1.54 4.89 22.99
C ALA A 141 -0.98 6.19 23.61
N MET A 142 -1.15 7.32 22.95
CA MET A 142 -0.78 8.63 23.49
C MET A 142 -1.60 9.01 24.74
N ARG A 143 -2.89 8.68 24.76
CA ARG A 143 -3.78 8.92 25.90
C ARG A 143 -3.29 8.19 27.15
N TYR A 144 -2.87 6.93 27.02
CA TYR A 144 -2.24 6.20 28.12
C TYR A 144 -1.04 6.95 28.71
N LEU A 145 -0.13 7.45 27.85
CA LEU A 145 1.06 8.17 28.27
C LEU A 145 0.68 9.42 29.08
N LYS A 146 -0.30 10.17 28.59
CA LYS A 146 -0.75 11.42 29.18
C LYS A 146 -1.47 11.21 30.52
N GLU A 147 -2.45 10.31 30.58
CA GLU A 147 -3.25 10.06 31.79
C GLU A 147 -2.41 9.46 32.92
N ASN A 148 -1.36 8.71 32.59
CA ASN A 148 -0.40 8.21 33.56
C ASN A 148 0.76 9.18 33.83
N ASN A 149 0.70 10.41 33.32
CA ASN A 149 1.71 11.48 33.50
C ASN A 149 3.14 11.02 33.17
N ILE A 150 3.30 10.20 32.14
CA ILE A 150 4.62 9.64 31.76
C ILE A 150 5.42 10.71 31.03
N LYS A 151 6.50 11.17 31.63
CA LYS A 151 7.42 12.13 31.02
C LYS A 151 8.40 11.41 30.11
N LEU A 152 8.48 11.87 28.86
CA LEU A 152 9.34 11.32 27.83
C LEU A 152 10.49 12.29 27.50
N LYS A 153 11.59 11.77 26.96
CA LYS A 153 12.71 12.56 26.42
C LYS A 153 12.42 13.14 25.04
N HIS A 154 11.50 12.54 24.31
CA HIS A 154 11.05 13.00 23.00
C HIS A 154 9.53 13.26 23.02
N LYS A 155 9.11 14.26 22.29
CA LYS A 155 7.70 14.54 22.03
C LYS A 155 7.10 13.43 21.18
N ILE A 156 5.84 13.06 21.41
CA ILE A 156 5.11 12.15 20.51
C ILE A 156 4.16 12.97 19.65
N ILE A 157 4.12 12.67 18.35
CA ILE A 157 3.24 13.31 17.38
C ILE A 157 2.48 12.23 16.60
N LEU A 158 1.15 12.26 16.69
CA LEU A 158 0.27 11.56 15.77
C LEU A 158 -0.01 12.49 14.59
N ILE A 159 0.42 12.10 13.41
CA ILE A 159 0.24 12.83 12.15
C ILE A 159 -0.88 12.14 11.39
N LEU A 160 -1.91 12.89 11.02
CA LEU A 160 -3.12 12.40 10.36
C LEU A 160 -3.21 13.01 8.96
N GLY A 161 -3.09 12.19 7.93
CA GLY A 161 -3.23 12.58 6.53
C GLY A 161 -4.64 12.32 5.99
N CYS A 162 -4.96 12.89 4.83
CA CYS A 162 -6.28 12.78 4.19
C CYS A 162 -6.21 12.43 2.69
N ASP A 163 -5.13 11.84 2.19
CA ASP A 163 -4.93 11.49 0.76
C ASP A 163 -3.89 10.38 0.59
N GLU A 164 -3.93 9.33 1.41
CA GLU A 164 -3.04 8.17 1.25
C GLU A 164 -3.41 7.37 0.01
N GLU A 165 -4.67 7.02 -0.09
CA GLU A 165 -5.27 6.11 -1.05
C GLU A 165 -5.18 6.57 -2.52
N SER A 166 -4.92 7.86 -2.73
CA SER A 166 -4.98 8.42 -4.10
C SER A 166 -3.76 9.22 -4.55
N GLY A 167 -2.78 9.51 -3.67
CA GLY A 167 -1.61 10.24 -4.16
C GLY A 167 -0.64 10.78 -3.14
N MET A 168 -0.95 10.73 -1.85
CA MET A 168 -0.11 11.20 -0.74
C MET A 168 0.25 12.70 -0.85
N SER A 169 -0.60 13.51 -1.50
CA SER A 169 -0.34 14.95 -1.65
C SER A 169 -0.45 15.70 -0.32
N CYS A 170 -1.27 15.18 0.60
CA CYS A 170 -1.36 15.63 1.99
C CYS A 170 0.01 15.60 2.69
N MET A 171 0.78 14.53 2.53
CA MET A 171 2.12 14.43 3.10
C MET A 171 3.12 15.33 2.38
N SER A 172 2.96 15.57 1.08
CA SER A 172 3.77 16.55 0.35
C SER A 172 3.57 17.98 0.86
N TYR A 173 2.35 18.29 1.35
CA TYR A 173 2.05 19.55 2.03
C TYR A 173 2.62 19.57 3.45
N TYR A 174 2.35 18.51 4.24
CA TYR A 174 2.82 18.40 5.62
C TYR A 174 4.35 18.52 5.74
N LEU A 175 5.10 17.84 4.88
CA LEU A 175 6.58 17.89 4.88
C LEU A 175 7.17 19.29 4.65
N LYS A 176 6.38 20.22 4.11
CA LYS A 176 6.80 21.63 3.91
C LYS A 176 6.41 22.54 5.08
N HIS A 177 5.39 22.18 5.85
CA HIS A 177 4.76 23.08 6.83
C HIS A 177 4.73 22.50 8.25
N GLY A 178 4.93 21.19 8.37
CA GLY A 178 4.86 20.45 9.64
C GLY A 178 6.22 20.17 10.24
N GLU A 179 6.19 19.64 11.46
CA GLU A 179 7.37 19.15 12.15
C GLU A 179 7.70 17.74 11.66
N ILE A 180 8.97 17.49 11.34
CA ILE A 180 9.45 16.20 10.87
C ILE A 180 9.99 15.40 12.06
N PRO A 181 9.33 14.30 12.47
CA PRO A 181 9.83 13.45 13.53
C PRO A 181 11.15 12.77 13.14
N LYS A 182 12.01 12.52 14.14
CA LYS A 182 13.31 11.87 13.97
C LYS A 182 13.19 10.40 13.51
N CYS A 183 12.17 9.73 14.01
CA CYS A 183 11.79 8.36 13.62
C CYS A 183 10.32 8.13 13.96
N GLY A 184 9.77 7.03 13.48
CA GLY A 184 8.40 6.67 13.77
C GLY A 184 7.90 5.48 12.98
N PHE A 185 6.60 5.28 13.00
CA PHE A 185 5.97 4.21 12.25
C PHE A 185 4.61 4.63 11.69
N THR A 186 4.19 3.94 10.64
CA THR A 186 2.81 4.00 10.17
C THR A 186 2.08 2.71 10.55
N PRO A 187 0.91 2.80 11.21
CA PRO A 187 0.12 1.64 11.59
C PRO A 187 -0.78 1.13 10.45
N ASP A 188 -0.30 1.15 9.23
CA ASP A 188 -1.04 0.89 8.00
C ASP A 188 -0.43 -0.31 7.25
N ALA A 189 -0.34 -1.47 7.93
CA ALA A 189 0.27 -2.68 7.37
C ALA A 189 0.13 -3.91 8.28
N ASP A 190 0.99 -4.90 8.05
CA ASP A 190 1.06 -6.13 8.82
C ASP A 190 2.05 -6.03 10.01
N PHE A 191 1.72 -6.71 11.10
CA PHE A 191 2.70 -7.13 12.09
C PHE A 191 3.52 -8.34 11.56
N PRO A 192 4.74 -8.63 12.10
CA PRO A 192 5.36 -7.90 13.20
C PRO A 192 5.94 -6.53 12.83
N LEU A 193 6.46 -6.34 11.61
CA LEU A 193 7.03 -5.09 11.14
C LEU A 193 7.51 -5.21 9.69
N ILE A 194 7.25 -4.19 8.88
CA ILE A 194 7.77 -4.06 7.52
C ILE A 194 8.96 -3.09 7.57
N HIS A 195 10.19 -3.64 7.50
CA HIS A 195 11.43 -2.85 7.54
C HIS A 195 11.91 -2.38 6.18
N GLY A 196 11.21 -2.79 5.09
CA GLY A 196 11.54 -2.36 3.74
C GLY A 196 10.37 -2.47 2.77
N GLU A 197 10.31 -1.48 1.89
CA GLU A 197 9.32 -1.37 0.82
C GLU A 197 10.04 -1.20 -0.51
N LYS A 198 9.70 -2.00 -1.53
CA LYS A 198 10.29 -1.85 -2.86
C LYS A 198 9.98 -0.49 -3.45
N GLY A 199 10.91 0.07 -4.19
CA GLY A 199 10.67 1.24 -5.03
C GLY A 199 9.61 0.95 -6.09
N GLY A 200 8.88 1.98 -6.49
CA GLY A 200 7.87 1.91 -7.54
C GLY A 200 8.25 2.83 -8.69
N LEU A 201 8.55 2.26 -9.86
CA LEU A 201 8.91 3.01 -11.06
C LEU A 201 7.87 2.75 -12.16
N HIS A 202 7.14 3.81 -12.54
CA HIS A 202 6.27 3.76 -13.71
C HIS A 202 6.98 4.39 -14.89
N VAL A 203 7.12 3.64 -15.97
CA VAL A 203 7.72 4.13 -17.21
C VAL A 203 6.77 3.95 -18.39
N LEU A 204 6.84 4.90 -19.31
CA LEU A 204 6.21 4.84 -20.60
C LEU A 204 7.28 4.58 -21.67
N LEU A 205 7.12 3.50 -22.42
CA LEU A 205 7.92 3.17 -23.60
C LEU A 205 7.14 3.58 -24.85
N GLU A 206 7.76 4.30 -25.78
CA GLU A 206 7.10 4.73 -27.02
C GLU A 206 8.02 4.62 -28.23
N MET A 207 7.44 4.18 -29.35
CA MET A 207 8.07 4.17 -30.69
C MET A 207 6.99 4.34 -31.76
N ASP A 208 7.40 4.63 -32.97
CA ASP A 208 6.49 4.56 -34.12
C ASP A 208 6.08 3.11 -34.38
N ASN A 209 4.85 2.90 -34.81
CA ASN A 209 4.35 1.55 -35.08
C ASN A 209 4.92 1.03 -36.42
N THR A 210 5.77 0.03 -36.32
CA THR A 210 6.34 -0.69 -37.47
C THR A 210 5.79 -2.11 -37.62
N SER A 211 4.79 -2.48 -36.82
CA SER A 211 4.17 -3.80 -36.84
C SER A 211 3.00 -3.91 -37.79
N CYS A 212 2.54 -5.16 -38.01
CA CYS A 212 1.31 -5.43 -38.77
C CYS A 212 0.01 -5.06 -38.01
N VAL A 213 0.11 -4.69 -36.72
CA VAL A 213 -1.04 -4.39 -35.88
C VAL A 213 -1.53 -2.98 -36.14
N LYS A 214 -2.79 -2.84 -36.52
CA LYS A 214 -3.45 -1.55 -36.81
C LYS A 214 -3.96 -0.87 -35.52
N ASN A 215 -4.44 -1.66 -34.58
CA ASN A 215 -4.90 -1.20 -33.28
C ASN A 215 -4.64 -2.27 -32.22
N PHE A 216 -4.20 -1.86 -31.02
CA PHE A 216 -4.04 -2.74 -29.86
C PHE A 216 -4.45 -2.02 -28.61
N VAL A 217 -5.33 -2.64 -27.82
CA VAL A 217 -5.81 -2.08 -26.55
C VAL A 217 -5.70 -3.15 -25.48
N ALA A 218 -5.00 -2.86 -24.40
CA ALA A 218 -4.97 -3.70 -23.19
C ALA A 218 -4.74 -2.87 -21.93
N GLY A 219 -5.39 -3.28 -20.85
CA GLY A 219 -5.26 -2.70 -19.53
C GLY A 219 -5.74 -1.25 -19.41
N GLU A 220 -6.04 -0.85 -18.18
CA GLU A 220 -6.52 0.49 -17.82
C GLU A 220 -5.62 1.16 -16.76
N ARG A 221 -4.95 0.36 -15.94
CA ARG A 221 -4.08 0.82 -14.84
C ARG A 221 -2.72 0.15 -14.91
N ALA A 222 -1.67 0.91 -14.67
CA ALA A 222 -0.29 0.41 -14.71
C ALA A 222 -0.03 -0.70 -13.68
N ASN A 223 -0.62 -0.59 -12.49
CA ASN A 223 -0.43 -1.49 -11.36
C ASN A 223 -1.38 -2.69 -11.33
N ILE A 224 -2.01 -3.01 -12.46
CA ILE A 224 -2.85 -4.21 -12.63
C ILE A 224 -2.33 -5.01 -13.81
N VAL A 225 -2.17 -6.33 -13.64
CA VAL A 225 -1.91 -7.27 -14.74
C VAL A 225 -3.10 -7.23 -15.70
N ALA A 226 -2.85 -6.91 -16.98
CA ALA A 226 -3.90 -6.73 -17.98
C ALA A 226 -4.70 -8.04 -18.20
N PRO A 227 -5.96 -8.14 -17.71
CA PRO A 227 -6.74 -9.36 -17.82
C PRO A 227 -7.38 -9.55 -19.20
N TYR A 228 -7.34 -8.52 -20.02
CA TYR A 228 -7.91 -8.52 -21.36
C TYR A 228 -7.05 -7.72 -22.32
N ALA A 229 -6.93 -8.24 -23.54
CA ALA A 229 -6.28 -7.54 -24.66
C ALA A 229 -7.02 -7.81 -25.96
N GLU A 230 -7.05 -6.81 -26.83
CA GLU A 230 -7.54 -6.96 -28.20
C GLU A 230 -6.58 -6.30 -29.20
N ALA A 231 -6.45 -6.91 -30.36
CA ALA A 231 -5.61 -6.44 -31.45
C ALA A 231 -6.33 -6.59 -32.80
N THR A 232 -6.33 -5.52 -33.60
CA THR A 232 -6.88 -5.52 -34.95
C THR A 232 -5.77 -5.58 -35.98
N LEU A 233 -5.85 -6.51 -36.89
CA LEU A 233 -4.89 -6.72 -37.98
C LEU A 233 -5.55 -7.36 -39.20
N GLU A 234 -4.84 -7.42 -40.32
CA GLU A 234 -5.34 -8.08 -41.53
C GLU A 234 -5.50 -9.58 -41.33
N SER A 235 -6.64 -10.12 -41.73
CA SER A 235 -6.97 -11.54 -41.56
C SER A 235 -6.13 -12.46 -42.43
N ASN A 236 -5.82 -13.66 -41.89
CA ASN A 236 -5.47 -14.84 -42.70
C ASN A 236 -6.25 -16.04 -42.16
N MET A 237 -6.44 -17.05 -43.02
CA MET A 237 -7.28 -18.24 -42.73
C MET A 237 -6.80 -19.08 -41.54
N MET A 238 -5.56 -18.92 -41.09
CA MET A 238 -4.96 -19.72 -40.01
C MET A 238 -4.99 -19.03 -38.67
N LEU A 239 -5.33 -17.71 -38.59
CA LEU A 239 -5.25 -16.95 -37.35
C LEU A 239 -6.16 -17.49 -36.24
N GLU A 240 -7.42 -17.77 -36.58
CA GLU A 240 -8.39 -18.25 -35.57
C GLU A 240 -8.01 -19.60 -34.98
N PRO A 241 -7.77 -20.66 -35.76
CA PRO A 241 -7.40 -21.98 -35.22
C PRO A 241 -6.08 -21.92 -34.44
N LEU A 242 -5.10 -21.13 -34.89
CA LEU A 242 -3.83 -20.97 -34.19
C LEU A 242 -4.01 -20.20 -32.85
N LEU A 243 -4.83 -19.14 -32.81
CA LEU A 243 -5.10 -18.40 -31.60
C LEU A 243 -5.81 -19.25 -30.54
N LEU A 244 -6.81 -20.03 -30.95
CA LEU A 244 -7.54 -20.93 -30.06
C LEU A 244 -6.60 -22.05 -29.52
N PHE A 245 -5.75 -22.62 -30.36
CA PHE A 245 -4.75 -23.59 -29.93
C PHE A 245 -3.75 -22.97 -28.94
N TYR A 246 -3.22 -21.79 -29.25
CA TYR A 246 -2.32 -21.06 -28.37
C TYR A 246 -2.98 -20.79 -26.99
N ALA A 247 -4.20 -20.28 -27.01
CA ALA A 247 -4.94 -19.98 -25.77
C ALA A 247 -5.13 -21.26 -24.92
N GLN A 248 -5.43 -22.39 -25.54
CA GLN A 248 -5.54 -23.66 -24.84
C GLN A 248 -4.21 -24.08 -24.19
N CYS A 249 -3.09 -23.96 -24.91
CA CYS A 249 -1.77 -24.31 -24.38
C CYS A 249 -1.37 -23.52 -23.14
N TYR A 250 -1.74 -22.24 -23.09
CA TYR A 250 -1.43 -21.35 -21.96
C TYR A 250 -2.56 -21.21 -20.93
N LYS A 251 -3.64 -22.01 -21.08
CA LYS A 251 -4.85 -21.96 -20.23
C LYS A 251 -5.42 -20.54 -20.16
N LEU A 252 -5.60 -19.93 -21.33
CA LEU A 252 -6.23 -18.64 -21.58
C LEU A 252 -7.53 -18.88 -22.34
N SER A 253 -8.34 -17.83 -22.50
CA SER A 253 -9.48 -17.81 -23.41
C SER A 253 -9.24 -16.79 -24.52
N ALA A 254 -9.66 -17.14 -25.75
CA ALA A 254 -9.52 -16.25 -26.88
C ALA A 254 -10.70 -16.37 -27.83
N GLU A 255 -10.92 -15.31 -28.60
CA GLU A 255 -11.92 -15.26 -29.68
C GLU A 255 -11.41 -14.38 -30.82
N VAL A 256 -11.93 -14.62 -32.02
CA VAL A 256 -11.69 -13.79 -33.21
C VAL A 256 -12.99 -13.16 -33.63
N LYS A 257 -13.01 -11.84 -33.82
CA LYS A 257 -14.17 -11.05 -34.30
C LYS A 257 -13.87 -10.56 -35.71
N THR A 258 -14.72 -10.91 -36.66
CA THR A 258 -14.67 -10.36 -38.03
C THR A 258 -15.25 -8.95 -38.03
N LEU A 259 -14.63 -8.05 -38.79
CA LEU A 259 -15.13 -6.70 -38.97
C LEU A 259 -15.94 -6.64 -40.27
N GLU A 260 -17.15 -6.07 -40.19
CA GLU A 260 -18.03 -5.91 -41.40
C GLU A 260 -17.34 -5.05 -42.44
N ASN A 261 -17.41 -5.50 -43.69
CA ASN A 261 -16.86 -4.79 -44.87
C ASN A 261 -15.31 -4.56 -44.81
N SER A 262 -14.57 -5.36 -44.08
CA SER A 262 -13.11 -5.29 -43.97
C SER A 262 -12.49 -6.69 -44.08
N ASN A 263 -11.24 -6.73 -44.54
CA ASN A 263 -10.41 -7.92 -44.42
C ASN A 263 -9.73 -8.04 -43.05
N ASP A 264 -10.00 -7.12 -42.15
CA ASP A 264 -9.41 -7.11 -40.81
C ASP A 264 -10.21 -7.98 -39.87
N VAL A 265 -9.51 -8.47 -38.86
CA VAL A 265 -10.08 -9.20 -37.71
C VAL A 265 -9.57 -8.59 -36.40
N THR A 266 -10.37 -8.69 -35.37
CA THR A 266 -9.95 -8.37 -34.01
C THR A 266 -9.73 -9.67 -33.24
N LEU A 267 -8.50 -9.87 -32.83
CA LEU A 267 -8.09 -10.96 -31.93
C LEU A 267 -8.32 -10.48 -30.49
N CYS A 268 -9.07 -11.25 -29.72
CA CYS A 268 -9.32 -10.96 -28.31
C CYS A 268 -8.71 -12.05 -27.45
N MET A 269 -8.04 -11.69 -26.35
CA MET A 269 -7.46 -12.62 -25.39
C MET A 269 -7.84 -12.25 -23.97
N LYS A 270 -8.26 -13.25 -23.19
CA LYS A 270 -8.57 -13.11 -21.75
C LYS A 270 -7.53 -13.87 -20.94
N GLY A 271 -6.90 -13.16 -20.03
CA GLY A 271 -5.97 -13.65 -19.05
C GLY A 271 -6.56 -13.66 -17.64
N VAL A 272 -5.71 -13.41 -16.64
CA VAL A 272 -6.09 -13.33 -15.22
C VAL A 272 -5.48 -12.07 -14.64
N GLY A 273 -6.31 -11.20 -14.06
CA GLY A 273 -5.86 -10.00 -13.36
C GLY A 273 -5.15 -10.36 -12.06
N ALA A 274 -4.18 -9.54 -11.68
CA ALA A 274 -3.50 -9.57 -10.39
C ALA A 274 -2.93 -8.18 -10.08
N HIS A 275 -2.55 -7.94 -8.83
CA HIS A 275 -1.85 -6.72 -8.47
C HIS A 275 -0.46 -6.68 -9.11
N GLY A 276 -0.05 -5.51 -9.64
CA GLY A 276 1.21 -5.35 -10.39
C GLY A 276 2.49 -5.63 -9.58
N ALA A 277 2.42 -5.60 -8.25
CA ALA A 277 3.52 -6.01 -7.38
C ALA A 277 3.75 -7.54 -7.37
N HIS A 278 2.69 -8.31 -7.70
CA HIS A 278 2.69 -9.77 -7.77
C HIS A 278 2.20 -10.27 -9.14
N PRO A 279 2.88 -9.90 -10.23
CA PRO A 279 2.43 -10.23 -11.58
C PRO A 279 2.44 -11.75 -11.87
N GLU A 280 3.20 -12.52 -11.10
CA GLU A 280 3.26 -13.98 -11.16
C GLU A 280 1.95 -14.68 -10.79
N LEU A 281 1.07 -14.01 -10.05
CA LEU A 281 -0.27 -14.50 -9.69
C LEU A 281 -1.29 -14.30 -10.80
N GLY A 282 -0.95 -13.51 -11.82
CA GLY A 282 -1.79 -13.22 -12.97
C GLY A 282 -1.37 -13.90 -14.25
N LYS A 283 -2.10 -13.63 -15.33
CA LYS A 283 -1.74 -13.97 -16.71
C LYS A 283 -2.00 -12.75 -17.58
N ASN A 284 -0.95 -12.11 -18.04
CA ASN A 284 -1.03 -10.87 -18.79
C ASN A 284 -1.48 -11.11 -20.24
N ALA A 285 -2.73 -10.76 -20.55
CA ALA A 285 -3.30 -10.95 -21.87
C ALA A 285 -2.55 -10.17 -22.95
N ALA A 286 -1.99 -9.00 -22.62
CA ALA A 286 -1.25 -8.18 -23.59
C ALA A 286 0.04 -8.85 -24.06
N THR A 287 0.87 -9.33 -23.13
CA THR A 287 2.15 -10.01 -23.47
C THR A 287 1.92 -11.31 -24.23
N HIS A 288 0.89 -12.07 -23.84
CA HIS A 288 0.51 -13.28 -24.58
C HIS A 288 0.02 -12.98 -25.99
N LEU A 289 -0.80 -11.94 -26.17
CA LEU A 289 -1.32 -11.57 -27.49
C LEU A 289 -0.20 -11.03 -28.41
N MET A 290 0.73 -10.23 -27.87
CA MET A 290 1.94 -9.79 -28.62
C MET A 290 2.78 -10.98 -29.07
N HIS A 291 3.05 -11.94 -28.19
CA HIS A 291 3.80 -13.14 -28.51
C HIS A 291 3.11 -13.96 -29.60
N PHE A 292 1.79 -14.17 -29.47
CA PHE A 292 1.02 -14.87 -30.49
C PHE A 292 1.11 -14.19 -31.85
N ILE A 293 0.88 -12.88 -31.93
CA ILE A 293 0.92 -12.12 -33.19
C ILE A 293 2.32 -12.18 -33.80
N GLY A 294 3.38 -12.00 -33.00
CA GLY A 294 4.76 -12.09 -33.44
C GLY A 294 5.06 -13.40 -34.14
N GLU A 295 4.63 -14.53 -33.56
CA GLU A 295 4.88 -15.86 -34.13
C GLU A 295 3.94 -16.18 -35.30
N ALA A 296 2.65 -15.91 -35.17
CA ALA A 296 1.66 -16.26 -36.19
C ALA A 296 1.79 -15.42 -37.47
N MET A 297 2.16 -14.14 -37.33
CA MET A 297 2.32 -13.22 -38.48
C MET A 297 3.79 -13.07 -38.93
N GLN A 298 4.74 -13.69 -38.23
CA GLN A 298 6.18 -13.49 -38.42
C GLN A 298 6.56 -12.00 -38.35
N ASP A 299 5.92 -11.26 -37.40
CA ASP A 299 6.13 -9.85 -37.20
C ASP A 299 7.32 -9.61 -36.24
N GLU A 300 8.41 -9.09 -36.79
CA GLU A 300 9.67 -8.92 -36.02
C GLU A 300 9.52 -7.89 -34.88
N THR A 301 8.67 -6.87 -35.05
CA THR A 301 8.40 -5.87 -34.00
C THR A 301 7.64 -6.50 -32.83
N MET A 302 6.59 -7.28 -33.10
CA MET A 302 5.83 -7.98 -32.06
C MET A 302 6.68 -9.06 -31.37
N LYS A 303 7.54 -9.79 -32.11
CA LYS A 303 8.50 -10.74 -31.50
C LYS A 303 9.47 -10.03 -30.57
N ALA A 304 10.05 -8.92 -31.01
CA ALA A 304 10.99 -8.15 -30.19
C ALA A 304 10.33 -7.60 -28.92
N LEU A 305 9.09 -7.06 -29.02
CA LEU A 305 8.32 -6.63 -27.87
C LEU A 305 7.97 -7.77 -26.93
N ALA A 306 7.57 -8.93 -27.45
CA ALA A 306 7.32 -10.11 -26.65
C ALA A 306 8.58 -10.55 -25.89
N ASN A 307 9.74 -10.57 -26.54
CA ASN A 307 11.02 -10.91 -25.91
C ASN A 307 11.41 -9.93 -24.78
N LEU A 308 11.11 -8.63 -24.96
CA LEU A 308 11.36 -7.62 -23.93
C LEU A 308 10.44 -7.76 -22.69
N LEU A 309 9.17 -8.14 -22.92
CA LEU A 309 8.09 -7.89 -21.96
C LEU A 309 7.47 -9.17 -21.37
N SER A 310 7.81 -10.36 -21.87
CA SER A 310 7.17 -11.62 -21.46
C SER A 310 7.51 -12.07 -20.04
N GLU A 311 8.68 -11.69 -19.52
CA GLU A 311 9.12 -12.08 -18.18
C GLU A 311 8.90 -10.97 -17.16
N PHE A 312 8.10 -11.24 -16.15
CA PHE A 312 7.85 -10.30 -15.05
C PHE A 312 9.09 -10.02 -14.20
N SER A 313 10.18 -10.77 -14.35
CA SER A 313 11.48 -10.47 -13.75
C SER A 313 12.20 -9.27 -14.41
N GLY A 314 11.71 -8.79 -15.57
CA GLY A 314 12.33 -7.73 -16.35
C GLY A 314 13.61 -8.15 -17.08
N LYS A 315 13.87 -9.47 -17.23
CA LYS A 315 15.09 -10.00 -17.85
C LYS A 315 15.25 -9.55 -19.32
N GLY A 316 14.15 -9.50 -20.08
CA GLY A 316 14.17 -9.01 -21.45
C GLY A 316 14.68 -7.58 -21.58
N LEU A 317 14.31 -6.72 -20.62
CA LEU A 317 14.77 -5.33 -20.52
C LEU A 317 16.11 -5.17 -19.78
N ASN A 318 16.79 -6.26 -19.42
CA ASN A 318 18.07 -6.25 -18.70
C ASN A 318 17.99 -5.57 -17.32
N ILE A 319 16.83 -5.69 -16.64
CA ILE A 319 16.58 -5.07 -15.31
C ILE A 319 16.31 -6.09 -14.20
N ASN A 320 16.64 -7.35 -14.40
CA ASN A 320 16.40 -8.46 -13.47
C ASN A 320 17.32 -8.40 -12.22
N VAL A 321 17.12 -7.40 -11.40
CA VAL A 321 17.87 -7.22 -10.15
C VAL A 321 17.29 -8.09 -9.06
N VAL A 322 18.17 -8.68 -8.24
CA VAL A 322 17.81 -9.47 -7.05
C VAL A 322 18.48 -8.87 -5.84
N SER A 323 17.76 -8.78 -4.74
CA SER A 323 18.25 -8.43 -3.41
C SER A 323 18.08 -9.62 -2.48
N GLU A 324 19.03 -9.82 -1.59
CA GLU A 324 18.94 -10.84 -0.54
C GLU A 324 17.78 -10.53 0.42
N ASP A 325 17.59 -9.25 0.76
CA ASP A 325 16.60 -8.80 1.74
C ASP A 325 15.20 -8.60 1.13
N MET A 326 15.13 -8.06 -0.10
CA MET A 326 13.86 -7.65 -0.73
C MET A 326 13.40 -8.59 -1.87
N GLY A 327 14.19 -9.63 -2.18
CA GLY A 327 13.90 -10.52 -3.29
C GLY A 327 14.09 -9.86 -4.66
N SER A 328 13.47 -10.45 -5.69
CA SER A 328 13.64 -10.03 -7.08
C SER A 328 12.81 -8.79 -7.42
N LEU A 329 13.34 -7.97 -8.35
CA LEU A 329 12.52 -6.98 -9.05
C LEU A 329 11.32 -7.67 -9.72
N THR A 330 10.17 -6.98 -9.73
CA THR A 330 9.00 -7.39 -10.52
C THR A 330 8.60 -6.30 -11.50
N MET A 331 8.15 -6.71 -12.70
CA MET A 331 7.71 -5.83 -13.78
C MET A 331 6.34 -6.27 -14.28
N ASN A 332 5.40 -5.37 -14.30
CA ASN A 332 4.08 -5.57 -14.90
C ASN A 332 3.91 -4.71 -16.16
N VAL A 333 3.40 -5.29 -17.21
CA VAL A 333 2.92 -4.58 -18.41
C VAL A 333 1.46 -4.23 -18.16
N GLY A 334 1.20 -3.00 -17.68
CA GLY A 334 -0.13 -2.62 -17.22
C GLY A 334 -1.03 -2.08 -18.31
N ILE A 335 -0.49 -1.25 -19.22
CA ILE A 335 -1.25 -0.60 -20.29
C ILE A 335 -0.51 -0.74 -21.62
N VAL A 336 -1.22 -1.14 -22.67
CA VAL A 336 -0.71 -1.15 -24.03
C VAL A 336 -1.70 -0.46 -24.96
N ARG A 337 -1.17 0.43 -25.79
CA ARG A 337 -1.91 1.09 -26.86
C ARG A 337 -1.06 1.10 -28.13
N ILE A 338 -1.61 0.59 -29.22
CA ILE A 338 -0.96 0.66 -30.55
C ILE A 338 -1.96 1.26 -31.53
N SER A 339 -1.50 2.25 -32.28
CA SER A 339 -2.15 2.84 -33.43
C SER A 339 -1.04 3.30 -34.40
N GLU A 340 -0.86 4.57 -34.62
CA GLU A 340 0.31 5.14 -35.33
C GLU A 340 1.60 4.97 -34.51
N LYS A 341 1.46 4.89 -33.18
CA LYS A 341 2.56 4.63 -32.25
C LYS A 341 2.28 3.40 -31.39
N ILE A 342 3.34 2.78 -30.94
CA ILE A 342 3.33 1.78 -29.88
C ILE A 342 3.63 2.51 -28.58
N SER A 343 2.74 2.38 -27.61
CA SER A 343 2.84 3.00 -26.27
C SER A 343 2.59 1.95 -25.20
N ILE A 344 3.55 1.73 -24.32
CA ILE A 344 3.52 0.68 -23.30
C ILE A 344 3.87 1.27 -21.95
N THR A 345 2.96 1.13 -20.97
CA THR A 345 3.21 1.56 -19.59
C THR A 345 3.55 0.36 -18.73
N LEU A 346 4.70 0.44 -18.06
CA LEU A 346 5.20 -0.55 -17.12
C LEU A 346 5.09 -0.05 -15.69
N ASP A 347 4.72 -0.94 -14.76
CA ASP A 347 4.89 -0.79 -13.32
C ASP A 347 6.03 -1.72 -12.86
N ILE A 348 7.11 -1.15 -12.36
CA ILE A 348 8.30 -1.86 -11.94
C ILE A 348 8.48 -1.69 -10.44
N ARG A 349 8.60 -2.79 -9.71
CA ARG A 349 8.91 -2.80 -8.27
C ARG A 349 10.34 -3.26 -8.09
N TYR A 350 11.19 -2.38 -7.57
CA TYR A 350 12.63 -2.61 -7.52
C TYR A 350 13.19 -2.55 -6.10
N PRO A 351 14.19 -3.41 -5.77
CA PRO A 351 14.78 -3.46 -4.45
C PRO A 351 15.76 -2.30 -4.19
N HIS A 352 16.15 -2.11 -2.94
CA HIS A 352 17.00 -0.99 -2.48
C HIS A 352 18.43 -0.98 -3.04
N ASN A 353 18.92 -2.11 -3.57
CA ASN A 353 20.27 -2.23 -4.13
C ASN A 353 20.38 -1.76 -5.60
N THR A 354 19.37 -1.06 -6.10
CA THR A 354 19.38 -0.38 -7.41
C THR A 354 18.59 0.93 -7.34
N ASN A 355 18.57 1.68 -8.44
CA ASN A 355 17.82 2.93 -8.55
C ASN A 355 17.24 3.11 -9.96
N ALA A 356 16.36 4.11 -10.12
CA ALA A 356 15.68 4.38 -11.38
C ALA A 356 16.65 4.67 -12.53
N GLU A 357 17.73 5.43 -12.28
CA GLU A 357 18.70 5.81 -13.29
C GLU A 357 19.43 4.59 -13.87
N ALA A 358 19.87 3.67 -13.01
CA ALA A 358 20.51 2.42 -13.41
C ALA A 358 19.54 1.50 -14.19
N LEU A 359 18.28 1.42 -13.74
CA LEU A 359 17.26 0.65 -14.43
C LEU A 359 16.97 1.21 -15.82
N ILE A 360 16.83 2.52 -15.99
CA ILE A 360 16.61 3.17 -17.30
C ILE A 360 17.77 2.92 -18.25
N ALA A 361 19.02 3.05 -17.77
CA ALA A 361 20.20 2.76 -18.60
C ALA A 361 20.23 1.29 -19.08
N ASN A 362 19.90 0.35 -18.20
CA ASN A 362 19.80 -1.06 -18.55
C ASN A 362 18.66 -1.35 -19.52
N MET A 363 17.49 -0.71 -19.34
CA MET A 363 16.36 -0.82 -20.26
C MET A 363 16.71 -0.34 -21.66
N GLN A 364 17.40 0.81 -21.78
CA GLN A 364 17.89 1.33 -23.07
C GLN A 364 18.80 0.30 -23.79
N ALA A 365 19.71 -0.32 -23.03
CA ALA A 365 20.58 -1.36 -23.58
C ALA A 365 19.78 -2.63 -23.99
N GLY A 366 18.78 -3.04 -23.20
CA GLY A 366 17.89 -4.15 -23.51
C GLY A 366 17.07 -3.93 -24.78
N ILE A 367 16.49 -2.73 -24.92
CA ILE A 367 15.70 -2.30 -26.10
C ILE A 367 16.58 -2.30 -27.36
N ALA A 368 17.75 -1.67 -27.29
CA ALA A 368 18.69 -1.63 -28.41
C ALA A 368 19.17 -3.02 -28.85
N LYS A 369 19.35 -3.95 -27.92
CA LYS A 369 19.71 -5.36 -28.22
C LYS A 369 18.64 -6.08 -29.04
N GLN A 370 17.36 -5.71 -28.89
CA GLN A 370 16.27 -6.25 -29.69
C GLN A 370 16.09 -5.51 -31.03
N GLY A 371 16.93 -4.54 -31.34
CA GLY A 371 16.84 -3.77 -32.59
C GLY A 371 15.70 -2.75 -32.62
N LEU A 372 15.12 -2.41 -31.47
CA LEU A 372 14.06 -1.42 -31.35
C LEU A 372 14.63 -0.05 -30.98
N ASP A 373 13.95 1.01 -31.45
CA ASP A 373 14.25 2.40 -31.10
C ASP A 373 13.04 2.97 -30.32
N MET A 374 13.07 2.80 -29.01
CA MET A 374 12.01 3.25 -28.12
C MET A 374 12.51 4.34 -27.18
N SER A 375 11.74 5.40 -27.04
CA SER A 375 11.91 6.38 -25.96
C SER A 375 11.40 5.83 -24.63
N ILE A 376 12.06 6.25 -23.54
CA ILE A 376 11.67 5.91 -22.16
C ILE A 376 11.34 7.19 -21.41
N THR A 377 10.12 7.30 -20.90
CA THR A 377 9.69 8.44 -20.09
C THR A 377 9.31 7.96 -18.69
N ILE A 378 9.96 8.47 -17.65
CA ILE A 378 9.58 8.22 -16.25
C ILE A 378 8.30 9.01 -15.96
N LYS A 379 7.23 8.30 -15.59
CA LYS A 379 5.95 8.92 -15.16
C LYS A 379 5.91 9.10 -13.64
N ARG A 380 6.51 8.16 -12.91
CA ARG A 380 6.59 8.19 -11.44
C ARG A 380 7.83 7.41 -11.01
N ASP A 381 8.54 7.93 -10.02
CA ASP A 381 9.58 7.20 -9.27
C ASP A 381 9.34 7.42 -7.77
N SER A 382 9.10 6.33 -7.07
CA SER A 382 9.03 6.27 -5.61
C SER A 382 10.19 5.43 -5.13
N LYS A 383 11.16 6.04 -4.46
CA LYS A 383 12.36 5.36 -3.98
C LYS A 383 12.02 4.23 -3.01
N PRO A 384 12.82 3.17 -2.95
CA PRO A 384 12.64 2.13 -1.94
C PRO A 384 12.91 2.67 -0.55
N LEU A 385 12.20 2.11 0.43
CA LEU A 385 12.51 2.27 1.85
C LEU A 385 13.22 1.00 2.31
N TYR A 386 14.31 1.16 3.07
CA TYR A 386 14.97 0.02 3.72
C TYR A 386 15.68 0.49 4.98
N LEU A 387 15.43 -0.22 6.08
CA LEU A 387 16.11 -0.07 7.35
C LEU A 387 16.69 -1.44 7.76
N ASP A 388 17.89 -1.43 8.33
CA ASP A 388 18.53 -2.66 8.78
C ASP A 388 17.66 -3.38 9.83
N PRO A 389 17.19 -4.62 9.56
CA PRO A 389 16.37 -5.38 10.50
C PRO A 389 17.05 -5.63 11.84
N ASN A 390 18.38 -5.60 11.92
CA ASN A 390 19.14 -5.75 13.15
C ASN A 390 19.42 -4.42 13.86
N GLY A 391 19.04 -3.29 13.27
CA GLY A 391 19.20 -1.96 13.85
C GLY A 391 18.39 -1.78 15.15
N ALA A 392 18.90 -0.97 16.06
CA ALA A 392 18.30 -0.76 17.39
C ALA A 392 16.84 -0.28 17.31
N PHE A 393 16.51 0.55 16.34
CA PHE A 393 15.14 1.05 16.11
C PHE A 393 14.18 -0.09 15.77
N ILE A 394 14.53 -0.93 14.78
CA ILE A 394 13.72 -2.09 14.37
C ILE A 394 13.58 -3.09 15.52
N GLN A 395 14.68 -3.38 16.21
CA GLN A 395 14.66 -4.30 17.35
C GLN A 395 13.80 -3.79 18.52
N THR A 396 13.74 -2.47 18.74
CA THR A 396 12.85 -1.86 19.74
C THR A 396 11.37 -2.13 19.42
N LEU A 397 10.96 -1.92 18.17
CA LEU A 397 9.60 -2.19 17.72
C LEU A 397 9.27 -3.69 17.77
N MET A 398 10.18 -4.54 17.30
CA MET A 398 10.03 -6.00 17.36
C MET A 398 9.86 -6.51 18.80
N ASN A 399 10.62 -5.98 19.75
CA ASN A 399 10.50 -6.33 21.17
C ASN A 399 9.13 -5.94 21.74
N SER A 400 8.60 -4.76 21.38
CA SER A 400 7.27 -4.33 21.79
C SER A 400 6.18 -5.23 21.20
N TYR A 401 6.28 -5.61 19.92
CA TYR A 401 5.39 -6.57 19.29
C TYR A 401 5.42 -7.93 20.03
N GLN A 402 6.59 -8.55 20.17
CA GLN A 402 6.75 -9.85 20.81
C GLN A 402 6.23 -9.87 22.25
N LYS A 403 6.42 -8.78 22.98
CA LYS A 403 5.99 -8.65 24.38
C LYS A 403 4.46 -8.75 24.53
N TYR A 404 3.68 -8.18 23.61
CA TYR A 404 2.21 -8.14 23.72
C TYR A 404 1.50 -9.15 22.84
N SER A 405 2.07 -9.54 21.70
CA SER A 405 1.51 -10.59 20.84
C SER A 405 1.81 -12.00 21.39
N GLY A 406 2.96 -12.16 22.07
CA GLY A 406 3.50 -13.47 22.44
C GLY A 406 4.16 -14.22 21.28
N ASP A 407 4.11 -13.67 20.06
CA ASP A 407 4.75 -14.25 18.90
C ASP A 407 6.24 -13.89 18.85
N VAL A 408 7.07 -14.84 19.22
CA VAL A 408 8.54 -14.70 19.20
C VAL A 408 9.20 -15.31 17.96
N THR A 409 8.39 -15.82 17.05
CA THR A 409 8.86 -16.59 15.87
C THR A 409 8.82 -15.77 14.58
N SER A 410 7.82 -14.91 14.42
CA SER A 410 7.70 -14.05 13.25
C SER A 410 8.81 -13.01 13.20
N LYS A 411 9.31 -12.77 11.99
CA LYS A 411 10.40 -11.83 11.72
C LYS A 411 9.86 -10.61 10.98
N SER A 412 10.54 -9.48 11.12
CA SER A 412 10.31 -8.34 10.23
C SER A 412 10.56 -8.75 8.78
N HIS A 413 9.81 -8.17 7.86
CA HIS A 413 9.85 -8.55 6.44
C HIS A 413 9.81 -7.30 5.53
N THR A 414 9.83 -7.55 4.21
CA THR A 414 9.77 -6.51 3.19
C THR A 414 8.59 -6.76 2.27
N ILE A 415 8.06 -5.70 1.66
CA ILE A 415 6.90 -5.78 0.75
C ILE A 415 7.17 -5.15 -0.61
N GLY A 416 6.39 -5.56 -1.61
CA GLY A 416 6.40 -4.96 -2.95
C GLY A 416 5.58 -3.68 -3.07
N GLY A 417 4.70 -3.41 -2.10
CA GLY A 417 3.89 -2.20 -1.97
C GLY A 417 4.63 -1.05 -1.29
N GLY A 418 3.88 -0.06 -0.83
CA GLY A 418 4.42 1.04 -0.07
C GLY A 418 3.35 1.83 0.63
N THR A 419 3.67 2.29 1.82
CA THR A 419 2.83 3.05 2.73
C THR A 419 3.33 4.49 2.87
N TYR A 420 2.72 5.26 3.75
CA TYR A 420 3.22 6.57 4.14
C TYR A 420 4.65 6.54 4.70
N ALA A 421 5.13 5.41 5.24
CA ALA A 421 6.46 5.28 5.83
C ALA A 421 7.56 5.79 4.89
N ARG A 422 7.45 5.52 3.58
CA ARG A 422 8.43 5.96 2.56
C ARG A 422 8.54 7.46 2.36
N ARG A 423 7.64 8.24 2.94
CA ARG A 423 7.65 9.71 2.85
C ARG A 423 8.56 10.36 3.89
N PHE A 424 8.97 9.60 4.91
CA PHE A 424 9.78 10.06 6.02
C PHE A 424 11.07 9.24 6.14
N GLU A 425 12.14 9.88 6.57
CA GLU A 425 13.34 9.15 6.97
C GLU A 425 13.13 8.42 8.30
N ASN A 426 13.70 7.22 8.44
CA ASN A 426 13.59 6.41 9.66
C ASN A 426 12.15 6.08 10.10
N PHE A 427 11.25 5.90 9.15
CA PHE A 427 9.92 5.36 9.37
C PHE A 427 9.78 3.96 8.80
N VAL A 428 8.90 3.17 9.40
CA VAL A 428 8.55 1.81 8.98
C VAL A 428 7.05 1.60 9.07
N ALA A 429 6.51 0.61 8.36
CA ALA A 429 5.14 0.18 8.56
C ALA A 429 5.07 -0.88 9.68
N TYR A 430 4.09 -0.75 10.61
CA TYR A 430 4.07 -1.48 11.85
C TYR A 430 2.64 -1.79 12.31
N GLY A 431 2.10 -2.92 11.88
CA GLY A 431 0.74 -3.38 12.19
C GLY A 431 -0.36 -2.47 11.60
N PRO A 432 -1.65 -2.69 11.97
CA PRO A 432 -2.10 -3.53 13.09
C PRO A 432 -2.49 -4.95 12.71
N MET A 433 -2.41 -5.39 11.43
CA MET A 433 -2.84 -6.72 11.03
C MET A 433 -1.90 -7.79 11.60
N PHE A 434 -2.45 -8.69 12.41
CA PHE A 434 -1.69 -9.80 13.00
C PHE A 434 -1.54 -10.96 12.01
N PRO A 435 -0.41 -11.70 12.03
CA PRO A 435 -0.25 -12.94 11.24
C PRO A 435 -1.33 -14.00 11.55
N HIS A 436 -1.84 -13.97 12.78
CA HIS A 436 -2.93 -14.83 13.26
C HIS A 436 -3.98 -13.95 13.94
N PRO A 437 -4.90 -13.35 13.15
CA PRO A 437 -5.92 -12.46 13.70
C PRO A 437 -6.96 -13.25 14.50
N THR A 438 -7.62 -12.57 15.42
CA THR A 438 -8.77 -13.11 16.14
C THR A 438 -9.99 -13.14 15.22
N GLU A 439 -10.44 -14.31 14.82
CA GLU A 439 -11.60 -14.50 13.94
C GLU A 439 -12.63 -15.42 14.60
N PRO A 440 -13.82 -14.90 14.99
CA PRO A 440 -14.91 -15.72 15.48
C PRO A 440 -15.37 -16.73 14.43
N GLU A 441 -15.68 -17.96 14.87
CA GLU A 441 -16.09 -19.05 13.99
C GLU A 441 -17.39 -18.70 13.23
N GLY A 442 -17.39 -18.83 11.91
CA GLY A 442 -18.55 -18.59 11.05
C GLY A 442 -18.81 -17.13 10.69
N LEU A 443 -17.98 -16.19 11.14
CA LEU A 443 -18.08 -14.79 10.79
C LEU A 443 -17.17 -14.47 9.58
N ALA A 444 -17.78 -13.99 8.49
CA ALA A 444 -17.02 -13.61 7.29
C ALA A 444 -16.45 -12.21 7.45
N ILE A 445 -15.16 -12.12 7.81
CA ILE A 445 -14.44 -10.87 7.96
C ILE A 445 -13.64 -10.60 6.68
N GLY A 446 -13.95 -9.48 6.00
CA GLY A 446 -13.20 -9.01 4.84
C GLY A 446 -11.87 -8.37 5.22
N ASN A 447 -10.97 -8.33 4.23
CA ASN A 447 -9.67 -7.69 4.36
C ASN A 447 -9.73 -6.19 4.00
N VAL A 448 -8.57 -5.52 4.01
CA VAL A 448 -8.45 -4.15 3.51
C VAL A 448 -8.99 -4.05 2.08
N HIS A 449 -9.71 -2.97 1.78
CA HIS A 449 -10.36 -2.72 0.49
C HIS A 449 -11.45 -3.72 0.07
N GLU A 450 -11.77 -4.73 0.89
CA GLU A 450 -12.81 -5.73 0.60
C GLU A 450 -14.15 -5.39 1.27
N THR A 451 -15.20 -6.07 0.83
CA THR A 451 -16.50 -6.06 1.53
C THR A 451 -16.37 -6.75 2.89
N ASN A 452 -17.16 -6.32 3.86
CA ASN A 452 -17.09 -6.80 5.25
C ASN A 452 -15.74 -6.55 5.93
N GLU A 453 -15.03 -5.49 5.52
CA GLU A 453 -13.84 -5.06 6.26
C GLU A 453 -14.19 -4.93 7.74
N GLY A 454 -13.42 -5.60 8.58
CA GLY A 454 -13.70 -5.66 10.02
C GLY A 454 -12.50 -6.18 10.78
N MET A 455 -12.41 -5.82 12.06
CA MET A 455 -11.33 -6.25 12.94
C MET A 455 -11.85 -6.57 14.33
N ALA A 456 -11.32 -7.63 14.93
CA ALA A 456 -11.64 -7.96 16.31
C ALA A 456 -11.21 -6.83 17.25
N ILE A 457 -12.07 -6.46 18.17
CA ILE A 457 -11.79 -5.42 19.17
C ILE A 457 -10.59 -5.80 20.03
N GLU A 458 -10.42 -7.08 20.33
CA GLU A 458 -9.26 -7.59 21.07
C GLU A 458 -7.95 -7.28 20.33
N ASP A 459 -7.91 -7.47 19.01
CA ASP A 459 -6.72 -7.20 18.21
C ASP A 459 -6.41 -5.69 18.15
N LEU A 460 -7.43 -4.82 18.03
CA LEU A 460 -7.25 -3.38 18.12
C LEU A 460 -6.67 -2.94 19.47
N LEU A 461 -7.19 -3.46 20.58
CA LEU A 461 -6.68 -3.15 21.93
C LEU A 461 -5.27 -3.71 22.14
N LYS A 462 -4.97 -4.88 21.57
CA LYS A 462 -3.63 -5.47 21.57
C LYS A 462 -2.65 -4.61 20.76
N ALA A 463 -3.03 -4.17 19.56
CA ALA A 463 -2.24 -3.24 18.74
C ALA A 463 -1.98 -1.92 19.48
N THR A 464 -3.01 -1.37 20.14
CA THR A 464 -2.86 -0.17 20.99
C THR A 464 -1.84 -0.38 22.11
N SER A 465 -1.82 -1.58 22.73
CA SER A 465 -0.84 -1.92 23.77
C SER A 465 0.58 -2.01 23.21
N ILE A 466 0.74 -2.58 22.02
CA ILE A 466 2.01 -2.66 21.30
C ILE A 466 2.53 -1.25 20.97
N TYR A 467 1.67 -0.39 20.42
CA TYR A 467 2.04 1.00 20.08
C TYR A 467 2.39 1.80 21.34
N THR A 468 1.66 1.61 22.43
CA THR A 468 1.99 2.26 23.72
C THR A 468 3.38 1.90 24.20
N ASP A 469 3.74 0.63 24.19
CA ASP A 469 5.07 0.15 24.60
C ASP A 469 6.16 0.64 23.63
N ALA A 470 5.88 0.62 22.33
CA ALA A 470 6.78 1.16 21.31
C ALA A 470 7.05 2.66 21.54
N LEU A 471 6.02 3.46 21.80
CA LEU A 471 6.16 4.89 22.08
C LEU A 471 6.89 5.17 23.40
N LEU A 472 6.69 4.36 24.43
CA LEU A 472 7.46 4.42 25.67
C LEU A 472 8.97 4.21 25.45
N ASN A 473 9.30 3.20 24.65
CA ASN A 473 10.68 2.83 24.37
C ASN A 473 11.36 3.84 23.44
N LEU A 474 10.70 4.26 22.36
CA LEU A 474 11.23 5.24 21.40
C LEU A 474 11.25 6.66 21.99
N GLY A 475 10.24 7.03 22.75
CA GLY A 475 10.15 8.33 23.42
C GLY A 475 11.14 8.48 24.55
N GLY A 476 11.60 7.38 25.11
CA GLY A 476 12.53 7.34 26.25
C GLY A 476 11.93 7.95 27.51
N VAL A 477 11.68 7.13 28.52
CA VAL A 477 11.14 7.61 29.81
C VAL A 477 12.20 8.44 30.53
N CYS A 478 11.82 9.59 31.09
CA CYS A 478 12.68 10.39 31.95
C CYS A 478 12.78 9.70 33.32
N ASP A 479 13.99 9.41 33.79
CA ASP A 479 14.21 9.01 35.16
C ASP A 479 14.02 10.24 36.07
N GLU A 480 13.07 10.17 36.99
CA GLU A 480 12.80 11.30 37.93
C GLU A 480 13.91 11.55 38.96
N ASN A 481 15.00 10.75 38.90
CA ASN A 481 16.13 10.79 39.83
C ASN A 481 17.52 10.96 39.13
N ALA A 482 17.57 11.60 37.97
CA ALA A 482 18.82 11.97 37.31
C ALA A 482 19.19 13.44 37.56
#